data_b8fc1cd78320f6ba423a670d83b78bb3
#
_entry.id   b8fc1cd78320f6ba423a670d83b78bb3
#
_cell.length_a   1.000
_cell.length_b   1.000
_cell.length_c   1.000
_cell.angle_alpha   90.00
_cell.angle_beta   90.00
_cell.angle_gamma   90.00
#
_symmetry.space_group_name_H-M   'P 1'
#
loop_
_entity.id
_entity.type
_entity.pdbx_description
1 polymer ?
#
loop_
_entity_poly.entity_id
_entity_poly.type
_entity_poly.pdbx_seq_one_letter_code
_entity_poly.pdbx_strand_id
1 'polypeptide(L)'
;EQVAGLHEVPEGAYNIRANGKKAARNTTANIDIVTKEDKDGIDIIIKPGTVNESVHIPVVLSESGLQECVYNDFYIGEGADVTIVAGCGIHNCGVDTSKHEGIHTFYLEKNAKVKYIERHYGEGDGNGENIMNPQTIVHLKEGAHMEMETTQIKGIDSTVRITKGDLADGASLEVHEKIMTHGKQYAKTDFAIDMNGKDCSCNLVSRSVAKGESRQEFFSIMNGNAACAGHRDRKSVV
;
A
#
# COMPACT_ATOMS: atom_id res chain seq x y z
N GLU A 1 -16.31 -4.99 6.68
CA GLU A 1 -17.01 -4.25 5.60
C GLU A 1 -16.32 -2.93 5.17
N GLN A 2 -15.49 -2.31 6.01
CA GLN A 2 -14.78 -1.06 5.67
C GLN A 2 -13.40 -1.28 5.03
N VAL A 3 -12.90 -2.50 5.05
CA VAL A 3 -11.58 -2.86 4.51
C VAL A 3 -11.66 -2.95 2.99
N ALA A 4 -10.86 -2.17 2.31
CA ALA A 4 -10.71 -2.17 0.85
C ALA A 4 -12.03 -2.08 0.06
N GLY A 5 -13.09 -1.52 0.66
CA GLY A 5 -14.38 -1.39 -0.02
C GLY A 5 -15.17 -2.69 -0.20
N LEU A 6 -14.87 -3.72 0.59
CA LEU A 6 -15.57 -5.02 0.55
C LEU A 6 -17.00 -4.93 1.09
N HIS A 7 -17.87 -4.25 0.36
CA HIS A 7 -19.32 -4.34 0.57
C HIS A 7 -19.93 -5.49 -0.24
N GLU A 8 -19.26 -5.89 -1.31
CA GLU A 8 -19.62 -6.97 -2.23
C GLU A 8 -18.33 -7.67 -2.71
N VAL A 9 -18.48 -8.84 -3.34
CA VAL A 9 -17.34 -9.49 -4.01
C VAL A 9 -16.86 -8.56 -5.12
N PRO A 10 -15.58 -8.19 -5.17
CA PRO A 10 -15.07 -7.28 -6.19
C PRO A 10 -15.33 -7.82 -7.60
N GLU A 11 -15.69 -6.95 -8.52
CA GLU A 11 -15.63 -7.27 -9.94
C GLU A 11 -14.17 -7.27 -10.42
N GLY A 12 -13.83 -8.13 -11.40
CA GLY A 12 -12.50 -8.24 -11.97
C GLY A 12 -11.58 -9.18 -11.21
N ALA A 13 -10.27 -8.88 -11.19
CA ALA A 13 -9.28 -9.71 -10.51
C ALA A 13 -9.26 -9.41 -9.00
N TYR A 14 -9.17 -10.47 -8.20
CA TYR A 14 -9.02 -10.30 -6.75
C TYR A 14 -8.33 -11.48 -6.08
N ASN A 15 -7.72 -11.22 -4.93
CA ASN A 15 -7.22 -12.23 -4.01
C ASN A 15 -7.53 -11.81 -2.57
N ILE A 16 -8.55 -12.42 -1.99
CA ILE A 16 -9.03 -12.16 -0.63
C ILE A 16 -8.30 -13.10 0.33
N ARG A 17 -7.70 -12.55 1.39
CA ARG A 17 -7.08 -13.31 2.47
C ARG A 17 -7.86 -13.10 3.77
N ALA A 18 -8.00 -14.16 4.55
CA ALA A 18 -8.57 -14.12 5.88
C ALA A 18 -7.75 -15.01 6.82
N ASN A 19 -7.30 -14.47 7.95
CA ASN A 19 -6.55 -15.19 8.98
C ASN A 19 -5.38 -16.01 8.41
N GLY A 20 -4.50 -15.36 7.64
CA GLY A 20 -3.32 -15.98 7.07
C GLY A 20 -3.56 -16.90 5.88
N LYS A 21 -4.81 -17.09 5.43
CA LYS A 21 -5.17 -18.03 4.37
C LYS A 21 -5.86 -17.34 3.19
N LYS A 22 -5.70 -17.93 2.01
CA LYS A 22 -6.49 -17.53 0.83
C LYS A 22 -7.97 -17.91 1.05
N ALA A 23 -8.84 -16.91 1.06
CA ALA A 23 -10.29 -17.11 1.15
C ALA A 23 -10.96 -17.22 -0.22
N ALA A 24 -10.56 -16.35 -1.16
CA ALA A 24 -11.10 -16.37 -2.52
C ALA A 24 -10.09 -15.73 -3.50
N ARG A 25 -10.18 -16.12 -4.77
CA ARG A 25 -9.38 -15.55 -5.87
C ARG A 25 -10.16 -15.59 -7.17
N ASN A 26 -9.99 -14.56 -7.97
CA ASN A 26 -10.44 -14.50 -9.36
C ASN A 26 -9.38 -13.81 -10.22
N THR A 27 -9.27 -14.24 -11.46
CA THR A 27 -8.40 -13.66 -12.50
C THR A 27 -9.24 -13.22 -13.68
N THR A 28 -8.66 -12.42 -14.57
CA THR A 28 -9.30 -12.02 -15.83
C THR A 28 -8.49 -12.52 -17.03
N ALA A 29 -8.93 -12.22 -18.23
CA ALA A 29 -8.17 -12.52 -19.43
C ALA A 29 -6.82 -11.76 -19.49
N ASN A 30 -6.73 -10.61 -18.81
CA ASN A 30 -5.57 -9.72 -18.86
C ASN A 30 -4.80 -9.67 -17.53
N ILE A 31 -5.35 -10.17 -16.44
CA ILE A 31 -4.74 -10.12 -15.11
C ILE A 31 -4.69 -11.52 -14.50
N ASP A 32 -3.50 -12.02 -14.27
CA ASP A 32 -3.25 -13.30 -13.58
C ASP A 32 -2.76 -13.05 -12.15
N ILE A 33 -3.04 -13.99 -11.26
CA ILE A 33 -2.62 -13.96 -9.85
C ILE A 33 -2.07 -15.33 -9.47
N VAL A 34 -0.77 -15.39 -9.25
CA VAL A 34 -0.03 -16.63 -8.96
C VAL A 34 0.41 -16.63 -7.50
N THR A 35 0.26 -17.75 -6.82
CA THR A 35 0.81 -17.92 -5.46
C THR A 35 2.31 -18.10 -5.54
N LYS A 36 3.07 -17.41 -4.70
CA LYS A 36 4.52 -17.61 -4.59
C LYS A 36 4.81 -18.99 -3.99
N GLU A 37 5.91 -19.62 -4.46
CA GLU A 37 6.34 -20.94 -4.00
C GLU A 37 7.33 -20.86 -2.83
N ASP A 38 8.07 -19.77 -2.72
CA ASP A 38 9.20 -19.58 -1.79
C ASP A 38 8.82 -18.86 -0.50
N LYS A 39 7.69 -18.16 -0.47
CA LYS A 39 7.23 -17.34 0.66
C LYS A 39 5.74 -17.06 0.57
N ASP A 40 5.14 -16.63 1.67
CA ASP A 40 3.75 -16.20 1.67
C ASP A 40 3.54 -14.96 0.80
N GLY A 41 2.62 -15.04 -0.14
CA GLY A 41 2.31 -13.93 -1.04
C GLY A 41 1.88 -14.36 -2.43
N ILE A 42 1.80 -13.38 -3.32
CA ILE A 42 1.32 -13.55 -4.68
C ILE A 42 2.12 -12.70 -5.67
N ASP A 43 2.18 -13.16 -6.92
CA ASP A 43 2.56 -12.38 -8.08
C ASP A 43 1.30 -12.00 -8.85
N ILE A 44 1.11 -10.71 -9.10
CA ILE A 44 0.02 -10.15 -9.88
C ILE A 44 0.61 -9.71 -11.21
N ILE A 45 0.19 -10.38 -12.30
CA ILE A 45 0.74 -10.18 -13.63
C ILE A 45 -0.32 -9.52 -14.51
N ILE A 46 -0.09 -8.26 -14.88
CA ILE A 46 -0.97 -7.45 -15.71
C ILE A 46 -0.37 -7.33 -17.10
N LYS A 47 -1.09 -7.81 -18.10
CA LYS A 47 -0.61 -7.81 -19.50
C LYS A 47 -0.42 -6.40 -20.06
N PRO A 48 0.51 -6.22 -21.00
CA PRO A 48 0.66 -4.96 -21.71
C PRO A 48 -0.67 -4.47 -22.34
N GLY A 49 -0.91 -3.16 -22.26
CA GLY A 49 -2.10 -2.53 -22.83
C GLY A 49 -3.42 -2.82 -22.13
N THR A 50 -3.41 -3.47 -20.94
CA THR A 50 -4.62 -3.65 -20.12
C THR A 50 -5.13 -2.31 -19.65
N VAL A 51 -6.40 -1.99 -19.90
CA VAL A 51 -7.02 -0.72 -19.50
C VAL A 51 -8.40 -0.95 -18.87
N ASN A 52 -8.78 -0.05 -17.95
CA ASN A 52 -10.09 -0.06 -17.28
C ASN A 52 -10.37 -1.35 -16.49
N GLU A 53 -9.32 -2.03 -16.01
CA GLU A 53 -9.45 -3.18 -15.10
C GLU A 53 -8.91 -2.85 -13.71
N SER A 54 -9.34 -3.62 -12.73
CA SER A 54 -8.91 -3.46 -11.35
C SER A 54 -8.47 -4.78 -10.72
N VAL A 55 -7.59 -4.65 -9.71
CA VAL A 55 -7.18 -5.75 -8.83
C VAL A 55 -7.50 -5.39 -7.39
N HIS A 56 -8.15 -6.29 -6.66
CA HIS A 56 -8.46 -6.12 -5.25
C HIS A 56 -7.72 -7.16 -4.39
N ILE A 57 -6.95 -6.72 -3.41
CA ILE A 57 -6.18 -7.59 -2.50
C ILE A 57 -6.47 -7.29 -1.02
N PRO A 58 -7.70 -7.47 -0.56
CA PRO A 58 -8.04 -7.25 0.84
C PRO A 58 -7.53 -8.36 1.74
N VAL A 59 -7.12 -7.98 2.96
CA VAL A 59 -6.70 -8.88 4.03
C VAL A 59 -7.54 -8.60 5.28
N VAL A 60 -8.04 -9.64 5.94
CA VAL A 60 -8.77 -9.54 7.20
C VAL A 60 -8.13 -10.48 8.23
N LEU A 61 -7.75 -9.93 9.38
CA LEU A 61 -7.30 -10.65 10.55
C LEU A 61 -8.36 -10.51 11.65
N SER A 62 -8.99 -11.63 12.04
CA SER A 62 -10.01 -11.67 13.08
C SER A 62 -9.68 -12.62 14.24
N GLU A 63 -8.54 -13.31 14.15
CA GLU A 63 -8.01 -14.16 15.23
C GLU A 63 -6.98 -13.36 16.03
N SER A 64 -7.19 -13.24 17.35
CA SER A 64 -6.22 -12.58 18.25
C SER A 64 -4.89 -13.31 18.26
N GLY A 65 -3.79 -12.57 18.26
CA GLY A 65 -2.43 -13.13 18.27
C GLY A 65 -1.91 -13.57 16.91
N LEU A 66 -2.69 -13.43 15.84
CA LEU A 66 -2.23 -13.77 14.50
C LEU A 66 -1.21 -12.74 14.00
N GLN A 67 -0.07 -13.24 13.54
CA GLN A 67 0.98 -12.44 12.94
C GLN A 67 1.32 -13.00 11.57
N GLU A 68 1.26 -12.16 10.54
CA GLU A 68 1.61 -12.55 9.17
C GLU A 68 2.48 -11.50 8.47
N CYS A 69 3.33 -11.99 7.58
CA CYS A 69 4.07 -11.18 6.63
C CYS A 69 3.82 -11.72 5.22
N VAL A 70 3.32 -10.88 4.31
CA VAL A 70 2.99 -11.28 2.94
C VAL A 70 3.71 -10.41 1.91
N TYR A 71 4.17 -11.05 0.83
CA TYR A 71 4.92 -10.44 -0.26
C TYR A 71 4.09 -10.45 -1.54
N ASN A 72 3.66 -9.30 -1.99
CA ASN A 72 2.87 -9.16 -3.21
C ASN A 72 3.65 -8.35 -4.23
N ASP A 73 4.03 -8.99 -5.33
CA ASP A 73 4.75 -8.34 -6.41
C ASP A 73 3.79 -8.10 -7.59
N PHE A 74 3.77 -6.87 -8.08
CA PHE A 74 2.90 -6.41 -9.15
C PHE A 74 3.75 -6.14 -10.39
N TYR A 75 3.52 -6.90 -11.45
CA TYR A 75 4.16 -6.75 -12.75
C TYR A 75 3.18 -6.09 -13.71
N ILE A 76 3.35 -4.80 -13.97
CA ILE A 76 2.44 -4.01 -14.77
C ILE A 76 3.04 -3.83 -16.17
N GLY A 77 2.41 -4.45 -17.16
CA GLY A 77 2.89 -4.45 -18.55
C GLY A 77 2.88 -3.07 -19.20
N GLU A 78 3.67 -2.91 -20.26
CA GLU A 78 3.82 -1.66 -21.00
C GLU A 78 2.47 -1.08 -21.41
N GLY A 79 2.25 0.22 -21.16
CA GLY A 79 1.05 0.95 -21.53
C GLY A 79 -0.24 0.50 -20.82
N ALA A 80 -0.16 -0.36 -19.80
CA ALA A 80 -1.34 -0.70 -19.00
C ALA A 80 -1.80 0.50 -18.16
N ASP A 81 -3.12 0.61 -17.91
CA ASP A 81 -3.73 1.65 -17.07
C ASP A 81 -4.80 1.00 -16.17
N VAL A 82 -4.45 0.78 -14.91
CA VAL A 82 -5.23 -0.07 -13.99
C VAL A 82 -5.33 0.53 -12.60
N THR A 83 -6.39 0.13 -11.89
CA THR A 83 -6.58 0.47 -10.47
C THR A 83 -6.28 -0.75 -9.59
N ILE A 84 -5.48 -0.56 -8.55
CA ILE A 84 -5.16 -1.60 -7.57
C ILE A 84 -5.67 -1.13 -6.21
N VAL A 85 -6.52 -1.93 -5.58
CA VAL A 85 -7.11 -1.64 -4.27
C VAL A 85 -6.60 -2.66 -3.28
N ALA A 86 -5.80 -2.19 -2.33
CA ALA A 86 -5.31 -2.99 -1.22
C ALA A 86 -5.95 -2.51 0.09
N GLY A 87 -5.94 -3.36 1.08
CA GLY A 87 -6.35 -2.95 2.41
C GLY A 87 -6.25 -4.09 3.40
N CYS A 88 -5.94 -3.72 4.64
CA CYS A 88 -5.95 -4.67 5.73
C CYS A 88 -6.84 -4.16 6.85
N GLY A 89 -7.68 -5.06 7.36
CA GLY A 89 -8.49 -4.88 8.56
C GLY A 89 -8.05 -5.85 9.64
N ILE A 90 -7.81 -5.33 10.85
CA ILE A 90 -7.57 -6.14 12.04
C ILE A 90 -8.76 -5.98 12.97
N HIS A 91 -9.44 -7.10 13.28
CA HIS A 91 -10.49 -7.16 14.28
C HIS A 91 -10.01 -8.00 15.46
N ASN A 92 -9.53 -7.35 16.51
CA ASN A 92 -8.92 -8.03 17.66
C ASN A 92 -9.78 -7.87 18.91
N CYS A 93 -10.45 -8.95 19.31
CA CYS A 93 -11.25 -9.02 20.55
C CYS A 93 -10.54 -9.79 21.67
N GLY A 94 -9.25 -10.13 21.49
CA GLY A 94 -8.47 -10.89 22.47
C GLY A 94 -7.43 -10.05 23.19
N VAL A 95 -6.48 -10.74 23.81
CA VAL A 95 -5.42 -10.13 24.62
C VAL A 95 -4.04 -10.15 23.95
N ASP A 96 -3.91 -10.91 22.87
CA ASP A 96 -2.65 -11.09 22.18
C ASP A 96 -2.50 -10.09 21.02
N THR A 97 -1.27 -9.69 20.71
CA THR A 97 -0.96 -8.75 19.64
C THR A 97 -1.20 -9.37 18.27
N SER A 98 -2.04 -8.74 17.46
CA SER A 98 -2.24 -9.08 16.07
C SER A 98 -1.42 -8.17 15.17
N LYS A 99 -0.71 -8.75 14.18
CA LYS A 99 0.22 -8.02 13.32
C LYS A 99 0.07 -8.41 11.86
N HIS A 100 0.02 -7.41 10.99
CA HIS A 100 0.11 -7.59 9.54
C HIS A 100 1.26 -6.77 8.95
N GLU A 101 2.08 -7.42 8.13
CA GLU A 101 3.14 -6.81 7.34
C GLU A 101 2.89 -7.14 5.85
N GLY A 102 2.39 -6.18 5.11
CA GLY A 102 2.24 -6.27 3.66
C GLY A 102 3.44 -5.63 2.96
N ILE A 103 4.20 -6.42 2.21
CA ILE A 103 5.32 -5.93 1.40
C ILE A 103 4.86 -5.98 -0.05
N HIS A 104 4.66 -4.82 -0.65
CA HIS A 104 4.14 -4.65 -2.00
C HIS A 104 5.23 -4.07 -2.90
N THR A 105 5.65 -4.80 -3.93
CA THR A 105 6.61 -4.32 -4.91
C THR A 105 5.93 -4.11 -6.26
N PHE A 106 6.06 -2.92 -6.80
CA PHE A 106 5.46 -2.53 -8.07
C PHE A 106 6.55 -2.36 -9.14
N TYR A 107 6.44 -3.11 -10.21
CA TYR A 107 7.28 -3.01 -11.40
C TYR A 107 6.42 -2.47 -12.54
N LEU A 108 6.51 -1.16 -12.81
CA LEU A 108 5.79 -0.53 -13.90
C LEU A 108 6.68 -0.46 -15.14
N GLU A 109 6.25 -1.14 -16.19
CA GLU A 109 6.89 -1.08 -17.49
C GLU A 109 6.65 0.28 -18.17
N LYS A 110 7.30 0.53 -19.31
CA LYS A 110 7.23 1.79 -20.04
C LYS A 110 5.79 2.26 -20.26
N ASN A 111 5.53 3.55 -19.91
CA ASN A 111 4.23 4.21 -20.04
C ASN A 111 3.06 3.52 -19.29
N ALA A 112 3.34 2.59 -18.39
CA ALA A 112 2.30 2.00 -17.55
C ALA A 112 1.78 3.01 -16.53
N LYS A 113 0.49 2.91 -16.19
CA LYS A 113 -0.19 3.77 -15.21
C LYS A 113 -0.88 2.93 -14.17
N VAL A 114 -0.68 3.30 -12.90
CA VAL A 114 -1.34 2.63 -11.77
C VAL A 114 -1.93 3.68 -10.85
N LYS A 115 -3.21 3.51 -10.51
CA LYS A 115 -3.81 4.10 -9.32
C LYS A 115 -3.85 3.06 -8.21
N TYR A 116 -3.04 3.27 -7.15
CA TYR A 116 -2.97 2.40 -5.98
C TYR A 116 -3.70 3.03 -4.80
N ILE A 117 -4.70 2.34 -4.29
CA ILE A 117 -5.51 2.77 -3.14
C ILE A 117 -5.29 1.78 -2.00
N GLU A 118 -4.74 2.25 -0.88
CA GLU A 118 -4.48 1.44 0.29
C GLU A 118 -5.24 1.97 1.52
N ARG A 119 -5.94 1.08 2.20
CA ARG A 119 -6.69 1.43 3.41
C ARG A 119 -6.37 0.48 4.55
N HIS A 120 -6.04 1.06 5.71
CA HIS A 120 -5.78 0.33 6.94
C HIS A 120 -6.80 0.69 8.01
N TYR A 121 -7.32 -0.32 8.65
CA TYR A 121 -8.36 -0.17 9.64
C TYR A 121 -8.20 -1.21 10.75
N GLY A 122 -8.37 -0.78 12.00
CA GLY A 122 -8.40 -1.66 13.17
C GLY A 122 -9.68 -1.46 13.97
N GLU A 123 -10.17 -2.52 14.55
CA GLU A 123 -11.28 -2.51 15.48
C GLU A 123 -11.20 -3.69 16.46
N GLY A 124 -12.13 -3.74 17.41
CA GLY A 124 -12.21 -4.75 18.46
C GLY A 124 -12.17 -4.10 19.83
N ASP A 125 -12.68 -4.82 20.81
CA ASP A 125 -12.75 -4.44 22.22
C ASP A 125 -11.72 -5.20 23.09
N GLY A 126 -10.81 -5.92 22.46
CA GLY A 126 -9.70 -6.62 23.10
C GLY A 126 -8.64 -5.68 23.65
N ASN A 127 -7.75 -6.24 24.48
CA ASN A 127 -6.59 -5.53 25.03
C ASN A 127 -5.28 -5.80 24.25
N GLY A 128 -5.32 -6.66 23.24
CA GLY A 128 -4.19 -6.93 22.36
C GLY A 128 -3.96 -5.80 21.37
N GLU A 129 -2.69 -5.53 21.07
CA GLU A 129 -2.33 -4.46 20.12
C GLU A 129 -2.63 -4.86 18.65
N ASN A 130 -3.04 -3.88 17.87
CA ASN A 130 -3.16 -3.98 16.42
C ASN A 130 -1.95 -3.30 15.76
N ILE A 131 -1.07 -4.09 15.15
CA ILE A 131 0.15 -3.60 14.51
C ILE A 131 0.05 -3.79 12.99
N MET A 132 0.40 -2.73 12.24
CA MET A 132 0.36 -2.77 10.78
C MET A 132 1.56 -2.05 10.18
N ASN A 133 2.48 -2.81 9.58
CA ASN A 133 3.73 -2.29 9.02
C ASN A 133 3.78 -2.50 7.49
N PRO A 134 3.11 -1.65 6.71
CA PRO A 134 3.12 -1.76 5.26
C PRO A 134 4.46 -1.28 4.68
N GLN A 135 4.95 -1.99 3.67
CA GLN A 135 6.08 -1.56 2.85
C GLN A 135 5.67 -1.51 1.39
N THR A 136 5.96 -0.40 0.73
CA THR A 136 5.71 -0.24 -0.71
C THR A 136 7.03 0.08 -1.40
N ILE A 137 7.37 -0.73 -2.39
CA ILE A 137 8.57 -0.55 -3.20
C ILE A 137 8.13 -0.31 -4.64
N VAL A 138 8.61 0.75 -5.27
CA VAL A 138 8.19 1.12 -6.62
C VAL A 138 9.39 1.24 -7.57
N HIS A 139 9.28 0.58 -8.73
CA HIS A 139 10.24 0.67 -9.83
C HIS A 139 9.49 1.16 -11.06
N LEU A 140 9.63 2.44 -11.38
CA LEU A 140 8.93 3.08 -12.49
C LEU A 140 9.88 3.26 -13.67
N LYS A 141 9.63 2.54 -14.77
CA LYS A 141 10.35 2.68 -16.03
C LYS A 141 9.95 3.97 -16.77
N GLU A 142 10.58 4.20 -17.91
CA GLU A 142 10.40 5.39 -18.75
C GLU A 142 8.91 5.75 -18.95
N GLY A 143 8.52 6.97 -18.61
CA GLY A 143 7.17 7.49 -18.78
C GLY A 143 6.09 6.82 -17.92
N ALA A 144 6.44 5.90 -17.01
CA ALA A 144 5.47 5.27 -16.13
C ALA A 144 4.93 6.27 -15.09
N HIS A 145 3.66 6.11 -14.71
CA HIS A 145 2.99 6.95 -13.72
C HIS A 145 2.35 6.11 -12.62
N MET A 146 2.57 6.50 -11.36
CA MET A 146 1.87 5.88 -10.23
C MET A 146 1.29 6.95 -9.32
N GLU A 147 -0.01 6.85 -9.05
CA GLU A 147 -0.72 7.58 -8.01
C GLU A 147 -0.97 6.65 -6.83
N MET A 148 -0.56 7.05 -5.63
CA MET A 148 -0.77 6.30 -4.39
C MET A 148 -1.66 7.09 -3.44
N GLU A 149 -2.79 6.54 -3.04
CA GLU A 149 -3.64 7.04 -1.97
C GLU A 149 -3.59 6.10 -0.78
N THR A 150 -2.98 6.52 0.33
CA THR A 150 -2.90 5.69 1.53
C THR A 150 -3.67 6.33 2.68
N THR A 151 -4.49 5.55 3.37
CA THR A 151 -5.34 6.05 4.45
C THR A 151 -5.32 5.12 5.66
N GLN A 152 -4.99 5.67 6.83
CA GLN A 152 -5.06 4.99 8.12
C GLN A 152 -5.67 5.94 9.15
N ILE A 153 -6.91 5.68 9.60
CA ILE A 153 -7.67 6.62 10.41
C ILE A 153 -7.99 6.08 11.80
N LYS A 154 -8.13 4.76 11.99
CA LYS A 154 -8.68 4.22 13.23
C LYS A 154 -8.11 2.85 13.57
N GLY A 155 -7.91 2.60 14.88
CA GLY A 155 -7.77 1.28 15.48
C GLY A 155 -6.45 0.56 15.23
N ILE A 156 -5.43 1.26 14.75
CA ILE A 156 -4.07 0.73 14.65
C ILE A 156 -3.22 1.37 15.74
N ASP A 157 -2.67 0.54 16.64
CA ASP A 157 -1.92 1.00 17.80
C ASP A 157 -0.49 1.39 17.44
N SER A 158 0.11 0.65 16.51
CA SER A 158 1.45 0.94 15.99
C SER A 158 1.56 0.67 14.50
N THR A 159 2.17 1.62 13.78
CA THR A 159 2.49 1.44 12.36
C THR A 159 3.86 2.03 12.02
N VAL A 160 4.63 1.28 11.22
CA VAL A 160 5.82 1.77 10.52
C VAL A 160 5.59 1.57 9.04
N ARG A 161 5.31 2.66 8.34
CA ARG A 161 5.11 2.67 6.89
C ARG A 161 6.43 2.99 6.20
N ILE A 162 6.80 2.16 5.25
CA ILE A 162 8.00 2.37 4.43
C ILE A 162 7.59 2.47 2.96
N THR A 163 8.02 3.54 2.29
CA THR A 163 7.88 3.69 0.83
C THR A 163 9.25 3.96 0.24
N LYS A 164 9.68 3.13 -0.71
CA LYS A 164 10.98 3.25 -1.38
C LYS A 164 10.81 3.04 -2.87
N GLY A 165 11.77 3.53 -3.67
CA GLY A 165 11.78 3.21 -5.09
C GLY A 165 12.68 4.08 -5.92
N ASP A 166 12.61 3.85 -7.21
CA ASP A 166 13.37 4.57 -8.23
C ASP A 166 12.51 4.94 -9.43
N LEU A 167 12.83 6.10 -10.01
CA LEU A 167 12.12 6.68 -11.14
C LEU A 167 13.09 6.84 -12.32
N ALA A 168 12.74 6.25 -13.47
CA ALA A 168 13.43 6.42 -14.74
C ALA A 168 13.00 7.71 -15.48
N ASP A 169 13.48 7.90 -16.71
CA ASP A 169 13.19 9.09 -17.53
C ASP A 169 11.69 9.33 -17.71
N GLY A 170 11.25 10.55 -17.43
CA GLY A 170 9.85 10.95 -17.55
C GLY A 170 8.87 10.25 -16.63
N ALA A 171 9.33 9.39 -15.72
CA ALA A 171 8.46 8.72 -14.77
C ALA A 171 7.92 9.67 -13.70
N SER A 172 6.73 9.42 -13.20
CA SER A 172 6.11 10.26 -12.16
C SER A 172 5.46 9.44 -11.06
N LEU A 173 5.69 9.86 -9.82
CA LEU A 173 5.09 9.29 -8.61
C LEU A 173 4.36 10.37 -7.83
N GLU A 174 3.06 10.17 -7.60
CA GLU A 174 2.24 11.01 -6.73
C GLU A 174 1.79 10.21 -5.51
N VAL A 175 2.03 10.74 -4.31
CA VAL A 175 1.64 10.06 -3.05
C VAL A 175 0.80 10.99 -2.20
N HIS A 176 -0.40 10.54 -1.86
CA HIS A 176 -1.35 11.18 -0.96
C HIS A 176 -1.54 10.31 0.29
N GLU A 177 -0.91 10.71 1.39
CA GLU A 177 -1.01 10.02 2.67
C GLU A 177 -1.96 10.73 3.63
N LYS A 178 -2.84 9.96 4.28
CA LYS A 178 -3.72 10.42 5.35
C LYS A 178 -3.56 9.54 6.58
N ILE A 179 -3.03 10.09 7.67
CA ILE A 179 -2.82 9.37 8.92
C ILE A 179 -3.49 10.10 10.07
N MET A 180 -4.27 9.37 10.87
CA MET A 180 -4.81 9.83 12.12
C MET A 180 -4.41 8.88 13.25
N THR A 181 -3.89 9.44 14.34
CA THR A 181 -3.56 8.72 15.56
C THR A 181 -4.25 9.37 16.76
N HIS A 182 -4.60 8.58 17.76
CA HIS A 182 -5.21 9.06 18.99
C HIS A 182 -4.78 8.21 20.20
N GLY A 183 -5.06 8.70 21.42
CA GLY A 183 -4.67 8.01 22.64
C GLY A 183 -3.16 7.88 22.74
N LYS A 184 -2.64 6.66 22.76
CA LYS A 184 -1.19 6.34 22.84
C LYS A 184 -0.64 5.75 21.54
N GLN A 185 -1.39 5.82 20.45
CA GLN A 185 -0.99 5.25 19.17
C GLN A 185 0.29 5.87 18.61
N TYR A 186 1.04 5.05 17.88
CA TYR A 186 2.29 5.45 17.24
C TYR A 186 2.21 5.24 15.73
N ALA A 187 2.66 6.22 14.95
CA ALA A 187 2.81 6.09 13.52
C ALA A 187 4.14 6.68 13.04
N LYS A 188 4.86 5.93 12.23
CA LYS A 188 6.08 6.38 11.56
C LYS A 188 5.94 6.21 10.05
N THR A 189 6.30 7.25 9.30
CA THR A 189 6.46 7.18 7.85
C THR A 189 7.93 7.39 7.48
N ASP A 190 8.50 6.44 6.76
CA ASP A 190 9.81 6.51 6.11
C ASP A 190 9.61 6.49 4.58
N PHE A 191 9.94 7.59 3.91
CA PHE A 191 9.80 7.76 2.47
C PHE A 191 11.16 8.04 1.84
N ALA A 192 11.57 7.24 0.85
CA ALA A 192 12.85 7.41 0.16
C ALA A 192 12.72 7.07 -1.33
N ILE A 193 12.87 8.07 -2.22
CA ILE A 193 12.78 7.89 -3.67
C ILE A 193 14.05 8.40 -4.34
N ASP A 194 14.64 7.56 -5.18
CA ASP A 194 15.75 7.88 -6.06
C ASP A 194 15.23 8.32 -7.45
N MET A 195 15.40 9.58 -7.77
CA MET A 195 14.94 10.19 -9.02
C MET A 195 16.11 10.14 -10.02
N ASN A 196 16.26 8.99 -10.68
CA ASN A 196 17.43 8.67 -11.52
C ASN A 196 17.27 9.15 -12.96
N GLY A 197 16.04 9.32 -13.42
CA GLY A 197 15.73 9.67 -14.78
C GLY A 197 15.64 11.19 -15.02
N LYS A 198 15.92 11.59 -16.25
CA LYS A 198 15.68 12.96 -16.70
C LYS A 198 14.19 13.23 -16.81
N ASP A 199 13.76 14.43 -16.43
CA ASP A 199 12.37 14.90 -16.47
C ASP A 199 11.39 14.03 -15.62
N CYS A 200 11.89 13.20 -14.70
CA CYS A 200 11.06 12.50 -13.75
C CYS A 200 10.57 13.42 -12.62
N SER A 201 9.48 13.04 -11.96
CA SER A 201 8.91 13.85 -10.89
C SER A 201 8.38 12.99 -9.73
N CYS A 202 8.49 13.53 -8.51
CA CYS A 202 7.92 12.93 -7.32
C CYS A 202 7.19 13.99 -6.49
N ASN A 203 5.90 13.76 -6.21
CA ASN A 203 5.07 14.63 -5.38
C ASN A 203 4.55 13.85 -4.17
N LEU A 204 4.87 14.31 -2.96
CA LEU A 204 4.42 13.71 -1.70
C LEU A 204 3.58 14.71 -0.90
N VAL A 205 2.31 14.39 -0.72
CA VAL A 205 1.37 15.15 0.08
C VAL A 205 0.96 14.31 1.30
N SER A 206 1.36 14.72 2.50
CA SER A 206 0.98 14.04 3.75
C SER A 206 0.08 14.94 4.60
N ARG A 207 -1.04 14.38 5.04
CA ARG A 207 -1.99 15.02 5.97
C ARG A 207 -2.13 14.15 7.19
N SER A 208 -1.83 14.72 8.36
CA SER A 208 -1.85 13.95 9.59
C SER A 208 -2.53 14.70 10.75
N VAL A 209 -3.20 13.92 11.59
CA VAL A 209 -3.80 14.40 12.84
C VAL A 209 -3.31 13.51 13.97
N ALA A 210 -2.70 14.09 14.98
CA ALA A 210 -2.36 13.42 16.24
C ALA A 210 -3.25 13.99 17.37
N LYS A 211 -3.86 13.12 18.17
CA LYS A 211 -4.74 13.49 19.27
C LYS A 211 -4.38 12.75 20.56
N GLY A 212 -4.43 13.46 21.67
CA GLY A 212 -4.11 12.92 23.00
C GLY A 212 -2.60 12.76 23.19
N GLU A 213 -2.14 11.59 23.62
CA GLU A 213 -0.72 11.27 23.84
C GLU A 213 -0.09 10.53 22.64
N SER A 214 -0.77 10.50 21.50
CA SER A 214 -0.27 9.80 20.33
C SER A 214 0.94 10.49 19.72
N ARG A 215 1.79 9.70 19.06
CA ARG A 215 3.04 10.17 18.48
C ARG A 215 3.12 9.83 17.00
N GLN A 216 3.60 10.79 16.20
CA GLN A 216 3.87 10.58 14.79
C GLN A 216 5.30 11.04 14.44
N GLU A 217 5.98 10.23 13.63
CA GLU A 217 7.29 10.54 13.05
C GLU A 217 7.20 10.49 11.53
N PHE A 218 7.87 11.41 10.87
CA PHE A 218 7.84 11.50 9.41
C PHE A 218 9.22 11.83 8.88
N PHE A 219 9.77 10.94 8.06
CA PHE A 219 11.03 11.12 7.36
C PHE A 219 10.79 11.00 5.86
N SER A 220 11.37 11.90 5.09
CA SER A 220 11.29 11.81 3.64
C SER A 220 12.59 12.29 2.98
N ILE A 221 13.05 11.50 2.03
CA ILE A 221 14.21 11.78 1.20
C ILE A 221 13.78 11.62 -0.26
N MET A 222 14.12 12.62 -1.07
CA MET A 222 14.01 12.58 -2.53
C MET A 222 15.38 12.92 -3.09
N ASN A 223 16.06 11.92 -3.66
CA ASN A 223 17.39 12.07 -4.23
C ASN A 223 17.27 12.40 -5.72
N GLY A 224 17.53 13.65 -6.09
CA GLY A 224 17.57 14.05 -7.50
C GLY A 224 18.93 13.72 -8.12
N ASN A 225 19.01 12.61 -8.87
CA ASN A 225 20.25 12.15 -9.51
C ASN A 225 20.35 12.61 -10.98
N ALA A 226 19.31 13.24 -11.52
CA ALA A 226 19.22 13.83 -12.85
C ALA A 226 18.44 15.16 -12.82
N ALA A 227 18.20 15.78 -13.97
CA ALA A 227 17.30 16.93 -14.07
C ALA A 227 15.85 16.47 -13.85
N CYS A 228 15.33 16.68 -12.65
CA CYS A 228 14.06 16.17 -12.18
C CYS A 228 13.37 17.15 -11.22
N ALA A 229 12.10 16.88 -10.83
CA ALA A 229 11.33 17.72 -9.93
C ALA A 229 10.78 16.94 -8.73
N GLY A 230 11.13 17.37 -7.52
CA GLY A 230 10.59 16.82 -6.26
C GLY A 230 9.80 17.85 -5.49
N HIS A 231 8.61 17.47 -4.98
CA HIS A 231 7.79 18.31 -4.13
C HIS A 231 7.31 17.53 -2.91
N ARG A 232 7.33 18.18 -1.76
CA ARG A 232 6.81 17.63 -0.50
C ARG A 232 5.97 18.67 0.22
N ASP A 233 4.72 18.34 0.51
CA ASP A 233 3.81 19.13 1.35
C ASP A 233 3.29 18.27 2.51
N ARG A 234 3.62 18.66 3.74
CA ARG A 234 3.12 18.02 4.95
C ARG A 234 2.41 19.01 5.85
N LYS A 235 1.18 18.68 6.24
CA LYS A 235 0.42 19.37 7.29
C LYS A 235 0.06 18.41 8.39
N SER A 236 0.36 18.79 9.63
CA SER A 236 0.00 18.08 10.85
C SER A 236 -0.83 18.96 11.75
N VAL A 237 -1.84 18.38 12.39
CA VAL A 237 -2.62 18.97 13.47
C VAL A 237 -2.40 18.11 14.71
N VAL A 238 -2.09 18.78 15.84
CA VAL A 238 -1.80 18.14 17.12
C VAL A 238 -2.78 18.65 18.16
#